data_b9dda18f68654fc14842b848309010df
#
_entry.id   b9dda18f68654fc14842b848309010df
#
_cell.length_a   1.000
_cell.length_b   1.000
_cell.length_c   1.000
_cell.angle_alpha   90.00
_cell.angle_beta   90.00
_cell.angle_gamma   90.00
#
_symmetry.space_group_name_H-M   'P 1'
#
loop_
_entity.id
_entity.type
_entity.pdbx_description
1 polymer ?
#
loop_
_entity_poly.entity_id
_entity_poly.type
_entity_poly.pdbx_seq_one_letter_code
_entity_poly.pdbx_strand_id
1 'polypeptide(L)'
;MRGPGKPFRISLRTPRQSRASISFGSVGIGSAVHISAEKFRLAAGIEATHVPYRGGSEVIADILGGRIDLYFCPLATALPLIKEGQVKALVVSTNKRVADLPEVPTPAEIGLKNADSTIWFGVFVPAKTPRDIVERLHAAGEKVLSDPMTQESLKKLGVEPMPLGPKDMDDLVVRETAANLELIKAAGIKP
;
A
#
# COMPACT_ATOMS: atom_id res chain seq x y z
N MET A 1 -24.48 11.75 23.80
CA MET A 1 -23.32 10.87 24.14
C MET A 1 -23.41 9.61 23.27
N ARG A 2 -22.56 9.45 22.26
CA ARG A 2 -22.48 8.22 21.47
C ARG A 2 -21.48 7.31 22.18
N GLY A 3 -21.93 6.11 22.58
CA GLY A 3 -21.12 5.11 23.25
C GLY A 3 -19.94 4.61 22.39
N PRO A 4 -18.95 3.89 22.99
CA PRO A 4 -17.77 3.42 22.30
C PRO A 4 -18.17 2.54 21.11
N GLY A 5 -17.68 2.88 19.94
CA GLY A 5 -17.94 2.18 18.68
C GLY A 5 -17.59 0.69 18.82
N LYS A 6 -18.47 -0.18 18.33
CA LYS A 6 -18.23 -1.62 18.28
C LYS A 6 -16.92 -1.88 17.56
N PRO A 7 -16.08 -2.81 18.05
CA PRO A 7 -14.84 -3.18 17.37
C PRO A 7 -15.16 -3.61 15.93
N PHE A 8 -14.34 -3.14 15.00
CA PHE A 8 -14.44 -3.49 13.59
C PHE A 8 -14.33 -5.02 13.45
N ARG A 9 -15.42 -5.65 13.06
CA ARG A 9 -15.43 -7.06 12.71
C ARG A 9 -15.27 -7.18 11.20
N ILE A 10 -14.13 -7.66 10.75
CA ILE A 10 -13.97 -8.15 9.38
C ILE A 10 -14.93 -9.34 9.25
N SER A 11 -16.12 -9.10 8.69
CA SER A 11 -17.05 -10.17 8.35
C SER A 11 -16.56 -10.81 7.05
N LEU A 12 -15.59 -11.69 7.17
CA LEU A 12 -15.16 -12.57 6.07
C LEU A 12 -16.26 -13.64 5.89
N ARG A 13 -17.39 -13.26 5.32
CA ARG A 13 -18.36 -14.25 4.83
C ARG A 13 -17.85 -14.84 3.52
N THR A 14 -16.88 -15.72 3.62
CA THR A 14 -16.56 -16.69 2.60
C THR A 14 -16.77 -18.10 3.14
N PRO A 15 -17.09 -19.13 2.30
CA PRO A 15 -17.49 -20.47 2.76
C PRO A 15 -16.42 -21.30 3.48
N ARG A 16 -15.29 -20.70 3.84
CA ARG A 16 -14.21 -21.38 4.59
C ARG A 16 -14.17 -20.96 6.06
N GLN A 17 -15.26 -21.26 6.78
CA GLN A 17 -15.42 -20.98 8.22
C GLN A 17 -14.53 -21.84 9.15
N SER A 18 -13.46 -22.48 8.66
CA SER A 18 -12.65 -23.39 9.50
C SER A 18 -11.16 -23.06 9.57
N ARG A 19 -10.69 -21.90 9.05
CA ARG A 19 -9.29 -21.50 9.29
C ARG A 19 -9.17 -20.76 10.61
N ALA A 20 -8.39 -21.32 11.52
CA ALA A 20 -8.10 -20.73 12.84
C ALA A 20 -7.25 -19.43 12.75
N SER A 21 -6.69 -19.07 11.59
CA SER A 21 -5.87 -17.88 11.37
C SER A 21 -6.07 -17.31 9.97
N ILE A 22 -6.10 -15.97 9.87
CA ILE A 22 -6.08 -15.22 8.61
C ILE A 22 -4.66 -15.30 8.02
N SER A 23 -4.56 -15.36 6.67
CA SER A 23 -3.28 -15.29 5.96
C SER A 23 -3.26 -14.11 4.99
N PHE A 24 -2.09 -13.48 4.81
CA PHE A 24 -1.91 -12.42 3.82
C PHE A 24 -0.66 -12.63 2.98
N GLY A 25 -0.76 -12.29 1.69
CA GLY A 25 0.34 -12.38 0.75
C GLY A 25 1.15 -11.09 0.63
N SER A 26 2.43 -11.22 0.26
CA SER A 26 3.26 -10.09 -0.19
C SER A 26 4.25 -10.53 -1.27
N VAL A 27 4.89 -9.57 -1.91
CA VAL A 27 5.95 -9.80 -2.91
C VAL A 27 7.34 -9.95 -2.27
N GLY A 28 7.39 -10.43 -1.04
CA GLY A 28 8.61 -10.69 -0.29
C GLY A 28 8.67 -9.97 1.06
N ILE A 29 9.52 -10.48 1.94
CA ILE A 29 9.77 -9.91 3.27
C ILE A 29 10.35 -8.50 3.12
N GLY A 30 9.81 -7.52 3.86
CA GLY A 30 10.24 -6.11 3.81
C GLY A 30 9.78 -5.33 2.58
N SER A 31 9.04 -5.95 1.64
CA SER A 31 8.44 -5.20 0.52
C SER A 31 7.43 -4.17 1.02
N ALA A 32 7.18 -3.12 0.22
CA ALA A 32 6.23 -2.08 0.57
C ALA A 32 4.83 -2.62 0.90
N VAL A 33 4.37 -3.63 0.14
CA VAL A 33 3.08 -4.29 0.39
C VAL A 33 3.08 -5.12 1.67
N HIS A 34 4.23 -5.72 2.04
CA HIS A 34 4.39 -6.40 3.34
C HIS A 34 4.30 -5.40 4.49
N ILE A 35 5.03 -4.30 4.41
CA ILE A 35 5.02 -3.22 5.41
C ILE A 35 3.60 -2.63 5.56
N SER A 36 2.89 -2.39 4.45
CA SER A 36 1.50 -1.91 4.48
C SER A 36 0.55 -2.90 5.18
N ALA A 37 0.69 -4.19 4.90
CA ALA A 37 -0.12 -5.23 5.52
C ALA A 37 0.14 -5.33 7.03
N GLU A 38 1.40 -5.29 7.46
CA GLU A 38 1.79 -5.33 8.86
C GLU A 38 1.31 -4.09 9.63
N LYS A 39 1.40 -2.92 9.01
CA LYS A 39 0.88 -1.67 9.59
C LYS A 39 -0.61 -1.77 9.87
N PHE A 40 -1.36 -2.29 8.90
CA PHE A 40 -2.79 -2.54 9.06
C PHE A 40 -3.08 -3.61 10.13
N ARG A 41 -2.36 -4.73 10.09
CA ARG A 41 -2.51 -5.85 11.05
C ARG A 41 -2.34 -5.38 12.48
N LEU A 42 -1.27 -4.62 12.75
CA LEU A 42 -1.00 -4.08 14.09
C LEU A 42 -2.07 -3.07 14.52
N ALA A 43 -2.45 -2.15 13.63
CA ALA A 43 -3.47 -1.14 13.93
C ALA A 43 -4.86 -1.76 14.18
N ALA A 44 -5.19 -2.83 13.46
CA ALA A 44 -6.45 -3.56 13.61
C ALA A 44 -6.44 -4.56 14.78
N GLY A 45 -5.28 -4.85 15.37
CA GLY A 45 -5.13 -5.84 16.45
C GLY A 45 -5.52 -7.26 16.02
N ILE A 46 -5.28 -7.61 14.74
CA ILE A 46 -5.62 -8.93 14.21
C ILE A 46 -4.39 -9.85 14.14
N GLU A 47 -4.62 -11.14 14.39
CA GLU A 47 -3.63 -12.18 14.14
C GLU A 47 -3.73 -12.66 12.70
N ALA A 48 -2.61 -12.57 11.97
CA ALA A 48 -2.53 -13.00 10.57
C ALA A 48 -1.14 -13.55 10.24
N THR A 49 -1.09 -14.58 9.40
CA THR A 49 0.16 -15.22 8.96
C THR A 49 0.61 -14.62 7.63
N HIS A 50 1.85 -14.15 7.57
CA HIS A 50 2.46 -13.67 6.35
C HIS A 50 2.92 -14.82 5.46
N VAL A 51 2.58 -14.74 4.15
CA VAL A 51 3.01 -15.67 3.11
C VAL A 51 3.78 -14.88 2.05
N PRO A 52 5.12 -14.98 1.99
CA PRO A 52 5.93 -14.29 0.99
C PRO A 52 5.91 -15.04 -0.35
N TYR A 53 5.80 -14.27 -1.45
CA TYR A 53 5.86 -14.73 -2.83
C TYR A 53 6.99 -14.00 -3.58
N ARG A 54 7.34 -14.50 -4.77
CA ARG A 54 8.35 -13.87 -5.62
C ARG A 54 7.81 -12.69 -6.43
N GLY A 55 6.49 -12.63 -6.62
CA GLY A 55 5.84 -11.58 -7.40
C GLY A 55 4.34 -11.50 -7.21
N GLY A 56 3.75 -10.36 -7.62
CA GLY A 56 2.32 -10.08 -7.44
C GLY A 56 1.40 -11.05 -8.17
N SER A 57 1.82 -11.60 -9.30
CA SER A 57 1.01 -12.57 -10.06
C SER A 57 0.76 -13.86 -9.29
N GLU A 58 1.75 -14.33 -8.53
CA GLU A 58 1.61 -15.51 -7.68
C GLU A 58 0.65 -15.23 -6.51
N VAL A 59 0.76 -14.05 -5.89
CA VAL A 59 -0.16 -13.61 -4.83
C VAL A 59 -1.60 -13.58 -5.34
N ILE A 60 -1.82 -13.01 -6.55
CA ILE A 60 -3.14 -12.94 -7.17
C ILE A 60 -3.70 -14.33 -7.46
N ALA A 61 -2.89 -15.24 -8.02
CA ALA A 61 -3.32 -16.60 -8.25
C ALA A 61 -3.77 -17.32 -6.97
N ASP A 62 -3.09 -17.05 -5.86
CA ASP A 62 -3.40 -17.66 -4.58
C ASP A 62 -4.59 -17.02 -3.85
N ILE A 63 -4.80 -15.71 -3.99
CA ILE A 63 -6.02 -15.08 -3.46
C ILE A 63 -7.26 -15.51 -4.24
N LEU A 64 -7.18 -15.58 -5.58
CA LEU A 64 -8.25 -16.08 -6.43
C LEU A 64 -8.55 -17.56 -6.16
N GLY A 65 -7.50 -18.36 -5.93
CA GLY A 65 -7.60 -19.76 -5.52
C GLY A 65 -8.05 -19.96 -4.07
N GLY A 66 -8.20 -18.88 -3.27
CA GLY A 66 -8.56 -18.92 -1.87
C GLY A 66 -7.53 -19.64 -0.98
N ARG A 67 -6.25 -19.64 -1.38
CA ARG A 67 -5.15 -20.17 -0.58
C ARG A 67 -4.66 -19.18 0.46
N ILE A 68 -4.78 -17.88 0.17
CA ILE A 68 -4.58 -16.77 1.11
C ILE A 68 -5.86 -15.93 1.20
N ASP A 69 -5.99 -15.15 2.29
CA ASP A 69 -7.22 -14.43 2.62
C ASP A 69 -7.15 -12.94 2.26
N LEU A 70 -5.96 -12.32 2.35
CA LEU A 70 -5.77 -10.88 2.18
C LEU A 70 -4.53 -10.58 1.31
N TYR A 71 -4.60 -9.46 0.59
CA TYR A 71 -3.47 -8.88 -0.12
C TYR A 71 -3.58 -7.36 -0.20
N PHE A 72 -2.53 -6.64 0.18
CA PHE A 72 -2.41 -5.21 -0.04
C PHE A 72 -1.95 -4.97 -1.48
N CYS A 73 -2.89 -5.07 -2.40
CA CYS A 73 -2.65 -5.02 -3.84
C CYS A 73 -2.55 -3.58 -4.35
N PRO A 74 -1.59 -3.25 -5.23
CA PRO A 74 -1.62 -1.98 -5.95
C PRO A 74 -2.94 -1.80 -6.70
N LEU A 75 -3.52 -0.58 -6.63
CA LEU A 75 -4.86 -0.29 -7.15
C LEU A 75 -5.04 -0.69 -8.62
N ALA A 76 -4.07 -0.32 -9.47
CA ALA A 76 -4.14 -0.63 -10.91
C ALA A 76 -4.28 -2.14 -11.19
N THR A 77 -3.65 -2.96 -10.35
CA THR A 77 -3.73 -4.43 -10.48
C THR A 77 -5.03 -4.99 -9.90
N ALA A 78 -5.51 -4.41 -8.79
CA ALA A 78 -6.72 -4.88 -8.13
C ALA A 78 -8.00 -4.46 -8.84
N LEU A 79 -8.02 -3.29 -9.46
CA LEU A 79 -9.24 -2.66 -10.00
C LEU A 79 -9.99 -3.51 -11.03
N PRO A 80 -9.33 -4.14 -12.04
CA PRO A 80 -10.00 -5.07 -12.95
C PRO A 80 -10.67 -6.23 -12.21
N LEU A 81 -9.95 -6.86 -11.28
CA LEU A 81 -10.45 -8.01 -10.51
C LEU A 81 -11.64 -7.65 -9.62
N ILE A 82 -11.64 -6.42 -9.08
CA ILE A 82 -12.77 -5.90 -8.28
C ILE A 82 -13.98 -5.67 -9.18
N LYS A 83 -13.79 -5.04 -10.36
CA LYS A 83 -14.87 -4.78 -11.33
C LYS A 83 -15.50 -6.06 -11.87
N GLU A 84 -14.72 -7.12 -12.03
CA GLU A 84 -15.18 -8.45 -12.44
C GLU A 84 -15.77 -9.27 -11.27
N GLY A 85 -15.78 -8.73 -10.05
CA GLY A 85 -16.31 -9.41 -8.87
C GLY A 85 -15.46 -10.61 -8.39
N GLN A 86 -14.23 -10.74 -8.88
CA GLN A 86 -13.33 -11.84 -8.52
C GLN A 86 -12.71 -11.65 -7.12
N VAL A 87 -12.52 -10.40 -6.70
CA VAL A 87 -12.05 -10.04 -5.35
C VAL A 87 -12.90 -8.89 -4.79
N LYS A 88 -12.90 -8.75 -3.47
CA LYS A 88 -13.59 -7.66 -2.78
C LYS A 88 -12.59 -6.68 -2.19
N ALA A 89 -12.73 -5.39 -2.50
CA ALA A 89 -12.02 -4.34 -1.81
C ALA A 89 -12.65 -4.14 -0.41
N LEU A 90 -11.81 -4.17 0.63
CA LEU A 90 -12.24 -4.00 2.03
C LEU A 90 -11.90 -2.60 2.56
N VAL A 91 -10.73 -2.09 2.18
CA VAL A 91 -10.19 -0.80 2.61
C VAL A 91 -9.20 -0.31 1.55
N VAL A 92 -9.15 1.00 1.32
CA VAL A 92 -8.04 1.64 0.60
C VAL A 92 -7.03 2.16 1.62
N SER A 93 -5.73 1.91 1.42
CA SER A 93 -4.70 2.26 2.40
C SER A 93 -4.33 3.75 2.44
N THR A 94 -4.96 4.58 1.63
CA THR A 94 -4.75 6.01 1.54
C THR A 94 -5.49 6.78 2.64
N ASN A 95 -5.11 8.04 2.89
CA ASN A 95 -5.78 8.92 3.84
C ASN A 95 -7.11 9.50 3.32
N LYS A 96 -7.41 9.32 2.02
CA LYS A 96 -8.65 9.71 1.35
C LYS A 96 -9.14 8.55 0.50
N ARG A 97 -10.46 8.47 0.27
CA ARG A 97 -11.03 7.51 -0.67
C ARG A 97 -10.49 7.76 -2.08
N VAL A 98 -10.31 6.70 -2.84
CA VAL A 98 -9.89 6.79 -4.24
C VAL A 98 -11.10 6.91 -5.16
N ALA A 99 -11.00 7.71 -6.22
CA ALA A 99 -12.11 8.00 -7.11
C ALA A 99 -12.69 6.75 -7.80
N ASP A 100 -11.83 5.77 -8.08
CA ASP A 100 -12.22 4.51 -8.71
C ASP A 100 -13.02 3.56 -7.80
N LEU A 101 -12.96 3.76 -6.48
CA LEU A 101 -13.63 2.94 -5.46
C LEU A 101 -14.25 3.85 -4.37
N PRO A 102 -15.22 4.69 -4.72
CA PRO A 102 -15.77 5.70 -3.80
C PRO A 102 -16.52 5.11 -2.59
N GLU A 103 -16.98 3.86 -2.69
CA GLU A 103 -17.66 3.14 -1.62
C GLU A 103 -16.71 2.46 -0.63
N VAL A 104 -15.42 2.29 -1.00
CA VAL A 104 -14.44 1.60 -0.16
C VAL A 104 -13.85 2.57 0.87
N PRO A 105 -13.95 2.26 2.16
CA PRO A 105 -13.51 3.17 3.22
C PRO A 105 -11.98 3.23 3.33
N THR A 106 -11.50 4.31 3.94
CA THR A 106 -10.12 4.45 4.42
C THR A 106 -9.96 3.83 5.81
N PRO A 107 -8.72 3.57 6.29
CA PRO A 107 -8.48 3.09 7.66
C PRO A 107 -9.06 4.03 8.72
N ALA A 108 -8.94 5.33 8.55
CA ALA A 108 -9.47 6.32 9.49
C ALA A 108 -11.00 6.25 9.61
N GLU A 109 -11.71 6.05 8.50
CA GLU A 109 -13.19 5.95 8.49
C GLU A 109 -13.70 4.69 9.19
N ILE A 110 -12.88 3.64 9.27
CA ILE A 110 -13.21 2.41 10.03
C ILE A 110 -12.60 2.40 11.44
N GLY A 111 -12.07 3.54 11.89
CA GLY A 111 -11.58 3.71 13.27
C GLY A 111 -10.15 3.24 13.50
N LEU A 112 -9.39 2.88 12.47
CA LEU A 112 -8.00 2.48 12.59
C LEU A 112 -7.09 3.71 12.47
N LYS A 113 -6.34 3.99 13.53
CA LYS A 113 -5.35 5.07 13.56
C LYS A 113 -4.00 4.56 13.05
N ASN A 114 -3.27 5.40 12.34
CA ASN A 114 -1.92 5.11 11.84
C ASN A 114 -1.84 3.84 10.96
N ALA A 115 -2.93 3.48 10.28
CA ALA A 115 -3.00 2.33 9.38
C ALA A 115 -2.96 2.72 7.89
N ASP A 116 -2.90 4.03 7.62
CA ASP A 116 -2.70 4.54 6.27
C ASP A 116 -1.27 4.23 5.78
N SER A 117 -1.15 3.89 4.52
CA SER A 117 0.12 3.57 3.87
C SER A 117 0.03 3.94 2.40
N THR A 118 0.97 4.74 1.94
CA THR A 118 1.11 5.11 0.53
C THR A 118 2.39 4.53 -0.01
N ILE A 119 2.31 3.82 -1.12
CA ILE A 119 3.50 3.33 -1.83
C ILE A 119 3.85 4.39 -2.87
N TRP A 120 5.09 4.85 -2.86
CA TRP A 120 5.61 5.82 -3.82
C TRP A 120 6.83 5.26 -4.56
N PHE A 121 7.12 5.84 -5.71
CA PHE A 121 8.29 5.55 -6.52
C PHE A 121 9.10 6.82 -6.70
N GLY A 122 10.41 6.73 -6.55
CA GLY A 122 11.33 7.85 -6.72
C GLY A 122 12.51 7.49 -7.62
N VAL A 123 13.06 8.50 -8.28
CA VAL A 123 14.31 8.38 -9.04
C VAL A 123 15.46 8.79 -8.14
N PHE A 124 16.43 7.91 -7.99
CA PHE A 124 17.64 8.14 -7.18
C PHE A 124 18.88 8.11 -8.06
N VAL A 125 19.87 8.87 -7.64
CA VAL A 125 21.19 8.93 -8.26
C VAL A 125 22.26 8.59 -7.22
N PRO A 126 23.49 8.19 -7.62
CA PRO A 126 24.58 7.97 -6.68
C PRO A 126 24.84 9.20 -5.80
N ALA A 127 25.14 9.00 -4.52
CA ALA A 127 25.29 10.09 -3.53
C ALA A 127 26.33 11.17 -3.88
N LYS A 128 27.31 10.83 -4.74
CA LYS A 128 28.36 11.77 -5.18
C LYS A 128 28.03 12.46 -6.52
N THR A 129 26.81 12.33 -7.02
CA THR A 129 26.39 13.02 -8.26
C THR A 129 26.44 14.54 -8.03
N PRO A 130 27.08 15.31 -8.93
CA PRO A 130 27.16 16.76 -8.83
C PRO A 130 25.75 17.39 -8.75
N ARG A 131 25.63 18.44 -7.93
CA ARG A 131 24.33 19.06 -7.65
C ARG A 131 23.65 19.62 -8.89
N ASP A 132 24.39 20.20 -9.82
CA ASP A 132 23.89 20.71 -11.08
C ASP A 132 23.26 19.62 -11.95
N ILE A 133 23.79 18.39 -11.90
CA ILE A 133 23.21 17.23 -12.58
C ILE A 133 21.91 16.81 -11.89
N VAL A 134 21.87 16.77 -10.55
CA VAL A 134 20.65 16.49 -9.79
C VAL A 134 19.54 17.48 -10.11
N GLU A 135 19.85 18.79 -10.13
CA GLU A 135 18.91 19.85 -10.44
C GLU A 135 18.38 19.76 -11.89
N ARG A 136 19.24 19.43 -12.84
CA ARG A 136 18.83 19.20 -14.23
C ARG A 136 17.91 17.99 -14.39
N LEU A 137 18.20 16.89 -13.71
CA LEU A 137 17.35 15.69 -13.70
C LEU A 137 16.00 15.97 -13.04
N HIS A 138 16.00 16.70 -11.92
CA HIS A 138 14.77 17.11 -11.25
C HIS A 138 13.90 17.97 -12.16
N ALA A 139 14.44 19.03 -12.77
CA ALA A 139 13.70 19.88 -13.70
C ALA A 139 13.14 19.10 -14.92
N ALA A 140 13.88 18.12 -15.41
CA ALA A 140 13.38 17.23 -16.47
C ALA A 140 12.22 16.36 -15.98
N GLY A 141 12.33 15.82 -14.75
CA GLY A 141 11.27 15.04 -14.09
C GLY A 141 9.99 15.85 -13.89
N GLU A 142 10.10 17.07 -13.38
CA GLU A 142 8.95 17.98 -13.21
C GLU A 142 8.25 18.25 -14.55
N LYS A 143 9.03 18.51 -15.62
CA LYS A 143 8.48 18.71 -16.97
C LYS A 143 7.73 17.47 -17.47
N VAL A 144 8.25 16.26 -17.23
CA VAL A 144 7.59 15.01 -17.59
C VAL A 144 6.31 14.81 -16.78
N LEU A 145 6.35 15.03 -15.47
CA LEU A 145 5.18 14.88 -14.61
C LEU A 145 4.08 15.92 -14.86
N SER A 146 4.43 17.09 -15.41
CA SER A 146 3.46 18.13 -15.81
C SER A 146 2.87 17.92 -17.21
N ASP A 147 3.44 17.01 -18.01
CA ASP A 147 2.94 16.73 -19.36
C ASP A 147 1.57 16.02 -19.32
N PRO A 148 0.56 16.52 -20.06
CA PRO A 148 -0.79 15.96 -20.04
C PRO A 148 -0.88 14.48 -20.44
N MET A 149 -0.08 14.04 -21.41
CA MET A 149 -0.07 12.62 -21.84
C MET A 149 0.50 11.72 -20.75
N THR A 150 1.54 12.20 -20.07
CA THR A 150 2.12 11.49 -18.91
C THR A 150 1.12 11.39 -17.76
N GLN A 151 0.44 12.49 -17.43
CA GLN A 151 -0.58 12.50 -16.37
C GLN A 151 -1.75 11.55 -16.69
N GLU A 152 -2.22 11.52 -17.93
CA GLU A 152 -3.26 10.58 -18.35
C GLU A 152 -2.79 9.12 -18.23
N SER A 153 -1.54 8.85 -18.61
CA SER A 153 -0.94 7.51 -18.50
C SER A 153 -0.81 7.07 -17.04
N LEU A 154 -0.32 7.95 -16.16
CA LEU A 154 -0.23 7.70 -14.72
C LEU A 154 -1.61 7.46 -14.10
N LYS A 155 -2.60 8.27 -14.47
CA LYS A 155 -3.99 8.09 -14.02
C LYS A 155 -4.55 6.72 -14.40
N LYS A 156 -4.30 6.24 -15.63
CA LYS A 156 -4.70 4.87 -16.06
C LYS A 156 -4.05 3.78 -15.22
N LEU A 157 -2.85 4.04 -14.67
CA LEU A 157 -2.14 3.14 -13.77
C LEU A 157 -2.53 3.33 -12.29
N GLY A 158 -3.48 4.22 -11.96
CA GLY A 158 -3.85 4.53 -10.58
C GLY A 158 -2.71 5.19 -9.80
N VAL A 159 -1.83 5.92 -10.48
CA VAL A 159 -0.67 6.62 -9.90
C VAL A 159 -0.90 8.12 -9.96
N GLU A 160 -0.72 8.80 -8.84
CA GLU A 160 -0.76 10.26 -8.76
C GLU A 160 0.65 10.85 -8.85
N PRO A 161 0.88 11.90 -9.65
CA PRO A 161 2.15 12.61 -9.67
C PRO A 161 2.47 13.20 -8.29
N MET A 162 3.71 13.04 -7.84
CA MET A 162 4.21 13.58 -6.58
C MET A 162 5.51 14.37 -6.85
N PRO A 163 5.43 15.60 -7.39
CA PRO A 163 6.58 16.40 -7.72
C PRO A 163 7.21 16.98 -6.45
N LEU A 164 8.14 16.24 -5.85
CA LEU A 164 8.93 16.68 -4.70
C LEU A 164 10.30 17.16 -5.16
N GLY A 165 10.75 18.29 -4.60
CA GLY A 165 12.12 18.74 -4.74
C GLY A 165 13.13 17.76 -4.09
N PRO A 166 14.41 17.81 -4.50
CA PRO A 166 15.43 16.89 -3.96
C PRO A 166 15.49 16.89 -2.43
N LYS A 167 15.43 18.06 -1.80
CA LYS A 167 15.45 18.19 -0.33
C LYS A 167 14.20 17.56 0.33
N ASP A 168 13.02 17.83 -0.23
CA ASP A 168 11.77 17.29 0.34
C ASP A 168 11.70 15.77 0.19
N MET A 169 12.30 15.25 -0.89
CA MET A 169 12.46 13.81 -1.10
C MET A 169 13.41 13.18 -0.07
N ASP A 170 14.55 13.82 0.21
CA ASP A 170 15.48 13.37 1.25
C ASP A 170 14.79 13.36 2.62
N ASP A 171 14.06 14.42 2.97
CA ASP A 171 13.31 14.53 4.22
C ASP A 171 12.21 13.45 4.32
N LEU A 172 11.53 13.13 3.22
CA LEU A 172 10.56 12.03 3.13
C LEU A 172 11.22 10.69 3.43
N VAL A 173 12.34 10.39 2.77
CA VAL A 173 13.08 9.13 2.95
C VAL A 173 13.53 8.96 4.39
N VAL A 174 14.11 9.99 4.99
CA VAL A 174 14.56 9.95 6.40
C VAL A 174 13.39 9.67 7.34
N ARG A 175 12.28 10.40 7.18
CA ARG A 175 11.08 10.24 8.02
C ARG A 175 10.48 8.85 7.89
N GLU A 176 10.30 8.36 6.65
CA GLU A 176 9.68 7.05 6.44
C GLU A 176 10.60 5.90 6.84
N THR A 177 11.92 6.05 6.66
CA THR A 177 12.88 5.07 7.15
C THR A 177 12.76 4.91 8.67
N ALA A 178 12.71 6.01 9.41
CA ALA A 178 12.56 5.97 10.86
C ALA A 178 11.23 5.29 11.27
N ALA A 179 10.12 5.68 10.65
CA ALA A 179 8.80 5.10 10.92
C ALA A 179 8.75 3.60 10.59
N ASN A 180 9.32 3.20 9.46
CA ASN A 180 9.35 1.79 9.04
C ASN A 180 10.25 0.94 9.95
N LEU A 181 11.37 1.47 10.46
CA LEU A 181 12.20 0.76 11.43
C LEU A 181 11.45 0.44 12.73
N GLU A 182 10.66 1.39 13.23
CA GLU A 182 9.82 1.14 14.42
C GLU A 182 8.73 0.11 14.13
N LEU A 183 8.09 0.18 12.96
CA LEU A 183 7.10 -0.80 12.52
C LEU A 183 7.71 -2.22 12.40
N ILE A 184 8.88 -2.34 11.76
CA ILE A 184 9.60 -3.61 11.59
C ILE A 184 9.89 -4.25 12.95
N LYS A 185 10.36 -3.45 13.92
CA LYS A 185 10.57 -3.92 15.30
C LYS A 185 9.27 -4.39 15.95
N ALA A 186 8.21 -3.58 15.85
CA ALA A 186 6.91 -3.89 16.44
C ALA A 186 6.25 -5.14 15.82
N ALA A 187 6.43 -5.33 14.50
CA ALA A 187 5.92 -6.49 13.77
C ALA A 187 6.79 -7.75 13.92
N GLY A 188 8.00 -7.64 14.50
CA GLY A 188 8.93 -8.75 14.62
C GLY A 188 9.49 -9.24 13.28
N ILE A 189 9.51 -8.37 12.25
CA ILE A 189 10.03 -8.72 10.93
C ILE A 189 11.55 -8.90 11.03
N LYS A 190 12.01 -10.06 10.61
CA LYS A 190 13.45 -10.37 10.48
C LYS A 190 13.82 -10.38 9.01
N PRO A 191 14.93 -9.74 8.60
CA PRO A 191 15.42 -9.76 7.23
C PRO A 191 15.86 -11.16 6.79
#